data_0aae7a50d27b10335b2011fb2ba7df1a
#
_entry.id   0aae7a50d27b10335b2011fb2ba7df1a
#
_cell.length_a   1.000
_cell.length_b   1.000
_cell.length_c   1.000
_cell.angle_alpha   90.00
_cell.angle_beta   90.00
_cell.angle_gamma   90.00
#
_symmetry.space_group_name_H-M   'P 1'
#
loop_
_entity.id
_entity.type
_entity.pdbx_description
1 polymer ?
#
loop_
_entity_poly.entity_id
_entity_poly.type
_entity_poly.pdbx_seq_one_letter_code
_entity_poly.pdbx_strand_id
1 'polypeptide(L)'
;MNSPEALPTPTGRSPINGWTIAVWLIAALVAVPILVVLGSVFSPSEGVFSHLASTVLGQYITNSLMLMVGVGLGVLVLGIGTAWLVTLCRFPGSRIFEWALLLPLAAPAYLLAYTYTDWLDYYGPVQLGLRSLFGWESVNDYWFPDVRSIGGAIAMFSLTLYPYVYMLARVAFLEQSTCTLEASRSLGCGPWRSFFRVALPLARPAIMAGLSLALMETLSDFGTVDYFGVPTFTTGIYRTWFGMGAQVAAAQLSAMLMVFIFILIVLERWSRRQAKYYQAQN
;
A
#
# COMPACT_ATOMS: atom_id res chain seq x y z
N MET A 1 -1.02 52.22 -35.85
CA MET A 1 -0.28 52.16 -34.57
C MET A 1 -1.27 51.81 -33.47
N ASN A 2 -1.49 50.52 -33.22
CA ASN A 2 -2.36 50.06 -32.12
C ASN A 2 -1.46 49.66 -30.98
N SER A 3 -1.59 50.34 -29.85
CA SER A 3 -0.92 50.04 -28.60
C SER A 3 -1.35 48.65 -28.08
N PRO A 4 -0.46 47.77 -27.57
CA PRO A 4 -0.86 46.53 -26.97
C PRO A 4 -1.56 46.80 -25.64
N GLU A 5 -2.82 46.32 -25.52
CA GLU A 5 -3.55 46.31 -24.28
C GLU A 5 -2.77 45.51 -23.24
N ALA A 6 -2.38 46.18 -22.16
CA ALA A 6 -1.75 45.56 -20.99
C ALA A 6 -2.77 44.64 -20.32
N LEU A 7 -2.45 43.33 -20.28
CA LEU A 7 -3.21 42.37 -19.48
C LEU A 7 -3.22 42.79 -18.02
N PRO A 8 -4.39 42.78 -17.35
CA PRO A 8 -4.49 43.17 -15.93
C PRO A 8 -3.66 42.18 -15.08
N THR A 9 -2.70 42.75 -14.37
CA THR A 9 -1.97 42.06 -13.33
C THR A 9 -2.93 41.60 -12.24
N PRO A 10 -2.89 40.35 -11.77
CA PRO A 10 -3.73 39.92 -10.64
C PRO A 10 -3.13 40.48 -9.34
N THR A 11 -3.42 41.71 -9.02
CA THR A 11 -3.18 42.30 -7.71
C THR A 11 -4.46 42.16 -6.89
N GLY A 12 -4.49 41.21 -5.98
CA GLY A 12 -5.56 41.16 -5.00
C GLY A 12 -5.41 39.92 -4.12
N ARG A 13 -4.91 40.08 -2.89
CA ARG A 13 -5.21 39.16 -1.81
C ARG A 13 -6.71 38.96 -1.84
N SER A 14 -7.16 37.77 -2.21
CA SER A 14 -8.60 37.43 -2.24
C SER A 14 -9.18 37.72 -0.86
N PRO A 15 -10.25 38.51 -0.76
CA PRO A 15 -10.92 38.73 0.52
C PRO A 15 -11.30 37.34 1.09
N ILE A 16 -11.26 37.22 2.41
CA ILE A 16 -11.66 35.98 3.11
C ILE A 16 -13.13 35.74 2.76
N ASN A 17 -13.38 34.87 1.80
CA ASN A 17 -14.71 34.49 1.35
C ASN A 17 -15.26 33.41 2.27
N GLY A 18 -16.59 33.26 2.36
CA GLY A 18 -17.26 32.22 3.14
C GLY A 18 -16.71 30.82 2.85
N TRP A 19 -16.28 30.53 1.60
CA TRP A 19 -15.62 29.30 1.20
C TRP A 19 -14.27 29.09 1.90
N THR A 20 -13.48 30.16 2.05
CA THR A 20 -12.18 30.07 2.75
C THR A 20 -12.40 29.72 4.22
N ILE A 21 -13.39 30.33 4.86
CA ILE A 21 -13.76 30.03 6.26
C ILE A 21 -14.23 28.59 6.38
N ALA A 22 -15.10 28.12 5.48
CA ALA A 22 -15.57 26.74 5.49
C ALA A 22 -14.41 25.72 5.35
N VAL A 23 -13.47 25.97 4.43
CA VAL A 23 -12.28 25.11 4.26
C VAL A 23 -11.42 25.08 5.52
N TRP A 24 -11.19 26.23 6.16
CA TRP A 24 -10.43 26.29 7.41
C TRP A 24 -11.13 25.57 8.57
N LEU A 25 -12.46 25.69 8.68
CA LEU A 25 -13.24 24.97 9.69
C LEU A 25 -13.17 23.47 9.51
N ILE A 26 -13.33 22.99 8.27
CA ILE A 26 -13.21 21.55 7.96
C ILE A 26 -11.78 21.06 8.24
N ALA A 27 -10.78 21.82 7.82
CA ALA A 27 -9.38 21.47 8.08
C ALA A 27 -9.08 21.43 9.59
N ALA A 28 -9.58 22.39 10.36
CA ALA A 28 -9.44 22.40 11.81
C ALA A 28 -10.13 21.18 12.45
N LEU A 29 -11.36 20.87 12.04
CA LEU A 29 -12.11 19.72 12.55
C LEU A 29 -11.36 18.40 12.32
N VAL A 30 -10.78 18.22 11.14
CA VAL A 30 -9.98 17.02 10.78
C VAL A 30 -8.63 17.02 11.52
N ALA A 31 -8.05 18.19 11.78
CA ALA A 31 -6.77 18.29 12.47
C ALA A 31 -6.85 17.97 13.99
N VAL A 32 -7.99 18.26 14.63
CA VAL A 32 -8.17 18.07 16.09
C VAL A 32 -7.79 16.64 16.56
N PRO A 33 -8.34 15.54 16.03
CA PRO A 33 -7.98 14.21 16.51
C PRO A 33 -6.48 13.89 16.28
N ILE A 34 -5.91 14.38 15.19
CA ILE A 34 -4.49 14.20 14.89
C ILE A 34 -3.63 14.93 15.93
N LEU A 35 -3.98 16.19 16.25
CA LEU A 35 -3.28 16.98 17.25
C LEU A 35 -3.42 16.40 18.67
N VAL A 36 -4.57 15.81 19.00
CA VAL A 36 -4.78 15.11 20.28
C VAL A 36 -3.85 13.91 20.39
N VAL A 37 -3.75 13.08 19.34
CA VAL A 37 -2.83 11.92 19.31
C VAL A 37 -1.37 12.37 19.41
N LEU A 38 -0.97 13.40 18.69
CA LEU A 38 0.40 13.95 18.75
C LEU A 38 0.68 14.57 20.14
N GLY A 39 -0.29 15.27 20.70
CA GLY A 39 -0.19 15.88 22.03
C GLY A 39 -0.03 14.83 23.16
N SER A 40 -0.59 13.63 22.98
CA SER A 40 -0.49 12.55 23.96
C SER A 40 0.95 12.04 24.17
N VAL A 41 1.85 12.30 23.22
CA VAL A 41 3.29 11.97 23.33
C VAL A 41 3.92 12.64 24.56
N PHE A 42 3.43 13.83 24.93
CA PHE A 42 3.92 14.61 26.07
C PHE A 42 3.18 14.31 27.37
N SER A 43 2.16 13.44 27.33
CA SER A 43 1.35 13.10 28.50
C SER A 43 1.99 11.94 29.28
N PRO A 44 1.96 11.95 30.62
CA PRO A 44 2.46 10.84 31.43
C PRO A 44 1.57 9.60 31.24
N SER A 45 2.20 8.45 30.98
CA SER A 45 1.53 7.15 30.77
C SER A 45 1.68 6.19 31.93
N GLU A 46 1.93 6.70 33.15
CA GLU A 46 2.07 5.91 34.39
C GLU A 46 3.04 4.70 34.30
N GLY A 47 4.06 4.82 33.44
CA GLY A 47 5.05 3.76 33.19
C GLY A 47 4.62 2.69 32.21
N VAL A 48 3.35 2.66 31.75
CA VAL A 48 2.86 1.65 30.78
C VAL A 48 3.61 1.73 29.47
N PHE A 49 3.82 2.93 28.92
CA PHE A 49 4.56 3.09 27.67
C PHE A 49 6.02 2.65 27.81
N SER A 50 6.69 2.96 28.91
CA SER A 50 8.08 2.53 29.15
C SER A 50 8.19 1.00 29.23
N HIS A 51 7.21 0.34 29.84
CA HIS A 51 7.12 -1.12 29.87
C HIS A 51 6.91 -1.70 28.49
N LEU A 52 5.97 -1.16 27.70
CA LEU A 52 5.75 -1.59 26.31
C LEU A 52 7.00 -1.37 25.45
N ALA A 53 7.68 -0.24 25.63
CA ALA A 53 8.90 0.09 24.91
C ALA A 53 10.04 -0.91 25.17
N SER A 54 10.17 -1.38 26.42
CA SER A 54 11.22 -2.34 26.79
C SER A 54 10.88 -3.80 26.43
N THR A 55 9.60 -4.14 26.26
CA THR A 55 9.15 -5.54 26.09
C THR A 55 8.70 -5.88 24.67
N VAL A 56 7.76 -5.14 24.10
CA VAL A 56 7.07 -5.53 22.84
C VAL A 56 7.27 -4.57 21.68
N LEU A 57 7.69 -3.32 21.93
CA LEU A 57 7.81 -2.31 20.88
C LEU A 57 8.77 -2.73 19.77
N GLY A 58 9.90 -3.36 20.13
CA GLY A 58 10.86 -3.89 19.14
C GLY A 58 10.22 -4.90 18.19
N GLN A 59 9.34 -5.76 18.70
CA GLN A 59 8.61 -6.73 17.90
C GLN A 59 7.59 -6.04 16.97
N TYR A 60 6.85 -5.03 17.47
CA TYR A 60 5.91 -4.27 16.63
C TYR A 60 6.63 -3.57 15.47
N ILE A 61 7.78 -2.94 15.73
CA ILE A 61 8.59 -2.29 14.70
C ILE A 61 9.08 -3.31 13.66
N THR A 62 9.68 -4.40 14.12
CA THR A 62 10.25 -5.43 13.24
C THR A 62 9.19 -6.07 12.36
N ASN A 63 8.06 -6.47 12.94
CA ASN A 63 6.97 -7.10 12.19
C ASN A 63 6.34 -6.11 11.19
N SER A 64 6.13 -4.86 11.59
CA SER A 64 5.60 -3.83 10.68
C SER A 64 6.56 -3.56 9.52
N LEU A 65 7.87 -3.52 9.76
CA LEU A 65 8.88 -3.37 8.69
C LEU A 65 8.93 -4.61 7.79
N MET A 66 8.87 -5.82 8.34
CA MET A 66 8.83 -7.07 7.55
C MET A 66 7.58 -7.10 6.65
N LEU A 67 6.42 -6.72 7.20
CA LEU A 67 5.19 -6.60 6.41
C LEU A 67 5.35 -5.56 5.30
N MET A 68 5.85 -4.36 5.60
CA MET A 68 6.06 -3.31 4.60
C MET A 68 6.96 -3.78 3.45
N VAL A 69 8.09 -4.41 3.76
CA VAL A 69 9.03 -4.89 2.75
C VAL A 69 8.43 -6.05 1.97
N GLY A 70 7.89 -7.06 2.66
CA GLY A 70 7.33 -8.25 2.03
C GLY A 70 6.12 -7.95 1.16
N VAL A 71 5.15 -7.22 1.70
CA VAL A 71 3.96 -6.79 0.96
C VAL A 71 4.35 -5.84 -0.17
N GLY A 72 5.24 -4.88 0.09
CA GLY A 72 5.73 -3.95 -0.92
C GLY A 72 6.32 -4.66 -2.14
N LEU A 73 7.16 -5.67 -1.93
CA LEU A 73 7.71 -6.50 -3.00
C LEU A 73 6.62 -7.32 -3.70
N GLY A 74 5.72 -7.93 -2.93
CA GLY A 74 4.62 -8.72 -3.47
C GLY A 74 3.68 -7.92 -4.37
N VAL A 75 3.22 -6.74 -3.92
CA VAL A 75 2.32 -5.89 -4.70
C VAL A 75 3.00 -5.27 -5.92
N LEU A 76 4.32 -5.00 -5.86
CA LEU A 76 5.08 -4.54 -7.02
C LEU A 76 5.18 -5.63 -8.09
N VAL A 77 5.55 -6.85 -7.69
CA VAL A 77 5.69 -7.97 -8.63
C VAL A 77 4.34 -8.30 -9.27
N LEU A 78 3.30 -8.48 -8.47
CA LEU A 78 1.96 -8.82 -8.96
C LEU A 78 1.34 -7.65 -9.73
N GLY A 79 1.36 -6.44 -9.19
CA GLY A 79 0.71 -5.27 -9.77
C GLY A 79 1.36 -4.83 -11.10
N ILE A 80 2.69 -4.72 -11.13
CA ILE A 80 3.40 -4.34 -12.35
C ILE A 80 3.31 -5.46 -13.40
N GLY A 81 3.52 -6.71 -12.97
CA GLY A 81 3.48 -7.86 -13.86
C GLY A 81 2.12 -8.02 -14.54
N THR A 82 1.03 -7.96 -13.78
CA THR A 82 -0.33 -8.06 -14.32
C THR A 82 -0.70 -6.84 -15.17
N ALA A 83 -0.32 -5.62 -14.75
CA ALA A 83 -0.54 -4.41 -15.55
C ALA A 83 0.16 -4.48 -16.91
N TRP A 84 1.41 -4.93 -16.91
CA TRP A 84 2.17 -5.09 -18.16
C TRP A 84 1.57 -6.14 -19.09
N LEU A 85 1.19 -7.31 -18.55
CA LEU A 85 0.57 -8.39 -19.33
C LEU A 85 -0.73 -7.94 -19.99
N VAL A 86 -1.62 -7.32 -19.23
CA VAL A 86 -2.94 -6.92 -19.72
C VAL A 86 -2.86 -5.74 -20.72
N THR A 87 -1.88 -4.83 -20.54
CA THR A 87 -1.78 -3.62 -21.35
C THR A 87 -0.97 -3.81 -22.64
N LEU A 88 0.16 -4.52 -22.53
CA LEU A 88 1.14 -4.60 -23.63
C LEU A 88 1.19 -5.96 -24.33
N CYS A 89 0.56 -7.01 -23.76
CA CYS A 89 0.50 -8.33 -24.33
C CYS A 89 -0.90 -8.63 -24.87
N ARG A 90 -0.97 -9.20 -26.08
CA ARG A 90 -2.23 -9.65 -26.69
C ARG A 90 -2.44 -11.12 -26.38
N PHE A 91 -3.46 -11.46 -25.59
CA PHE A 91 -3.86 -12.82 -25.31
C PHE A 91 -5.39 -12.93 -25.23
N PRO A 92 -5.95 -14.11 -25.48
CA PRO A 92 -7.40 -14.31 -25.38
C PRO A 92 -7.86 -14.09 -23.94
N GLY A 93 -8.93 -13.30 -23.75
CA GLY A 93 -9.47 -13.00 -22.42
C GLY A 93 -8.86 -11.75 -21.73
N SER A 94 -7.91 -11.04 -22.33
CA SER A 94 -7.28 -9.85 -21.74
C SER A 94 -8.30 -8.84 -21.22
N ARG A 95 -9.41 -8.61 -21.94
CA ARG A 95 -10.50 -7.70 -21.53
C ARG A 95 -11.22 -8.16 -20.26
N ILE A 96 -11.33 -9.48 -20.03
CA ILE A 96 -11.92 -10.02 -18.82
C ILE A 96 -10.95 -9.80 -17.66
N PHE A 97 -9.67 -10.09 -17.85
CA PHE A 97 -8.64 -9.89 -16.83
C PHE A 97 -8.46 -8.43 -16.45
N GLU A 98 -8.71 -7.48 -17.33
CA GLU A 98 -8.70 -6.04 -16.99
C GLU A 98 -9.55 -5.72 -15.75
N TRP A 99 -10.72 -6.33 -15.66
CA TRP A 99 -11.66 -6.13 -14.55
C TRP A 99 -11.49 -7.16 -13.43
N ALA A 100 -11.24 -8.41 -13.80
CA ALA A 100 -11.09 -9.49 -12.83
C ALA A 100 -9.93 -9.26 -11.86
N LEU A 101 -8.84 -8.64 -12.31
CA LEU A 101 -7.72 -8.28 -11.46
C LEU A 101 -8.01 -7.20 -10.41
N LEU A 102 -9.15 -6.52 -10.52
CA LEU A 102 -9.62 -5.54 -9.53
C LEU A 102 -10.52 -6.16 -8.45
N LEU A 103 -11.00 -7.39 -8.67
CA LEU A 103 -11.94 -8.05 -7.74
C LEU A 103 -11.45 -8.13 -6.29
N PRO A 104 -10.14 -8.32 -6.00
CA PRO A 104 -9.70 -8.35 -4.61
C PRO A 104 -10.01 -7.07 -3.82
N LEU A 105 -10.12 -5.90 -4.48
CA LEU A 105 -10.53 -4.66 -3.80
C LEU A 105 -12.02 -4.61 -3.44
N ALA A 106 -12.84 -5.49 -3.99
CA ALA A 106 -14.27 -5.55 -3.69
C ALA A 106 -14.57 -6.16 -2.31
N ALA A 107 -13.60 -6.86 -1.71
CA ALA A 107 -13.75 -7.49 -0.42
C ALA A 107 -12.71 -6.93 0.57
N PRO A 108 -13.08 -6.73 1.86
CA PRO A 108 -12.13 -6.36 2.89
C PRO A 108 -11.01 -7.39 3.04
N ALA A 109 -9.78 -6.91 3.29
CA ALA A 109 -8.58 -7.77 3.36
C ALA A 109 -8.73 -8.92 4.38
N TYR A 110 -9.32 -8.65 5.54
CA TYR A 110 -9.52 -9.67 6.58
C TYR A 110 -10.47 -10.79 6.16
N LEU A 111 -11.51 -10.50 5.34
CA LEU A 111 -12.42 -11.55 4.83
C LEU A 111 -11.71 -12.47 3.84
N LEU A 112 -10.89 -11.89 2.96
CA LEU A 112 -10.06 -12.68 2.05
C LEU A 112 -9.03 -13.50 2.83
N ALA A 113 -8.38 -12.92 3.84
CA ALA A 113 -7.46 -13.63 4.71
C ALA A 113 -8.14 -14.83 5.38
N TYR A 114 -9.34 -14.66 5.93
CA TYR A 114 -10.12 -15.74 6.51
C TYR A 114 -10.42 -16.84 5.49
N THR A 115 -10.95 -16.48 4.32
CA THR A 115 -11.32 -17.42 3.27
C THR A 115 -10.11 -18.20 2.73
N TYR A 116 -9.00 -17.53 2.45
CA TYR A 116 -7.78 -18.20 1.98
C TYR A 116 -7.16 -19.09 3.04
N THR A 117 -7.21 -18.68 4.32
CA THR A 117 -6.71 -19.53 5.41
C THR A 117 -7.53 -20.80 5.51
N ASP A 118 -8.86 -20.70 5.47
CA ASP A 118 -9.76 -21.85 5.49
C ASP A 118 -9.49 -22.82 4.32
N TRP A 119 -9.20 -22.28 3.14
CA TRP A 119 -8.81 -23.06 1.97
C TRP A 119 -7.47 -23.78 2.11
N LEU A 120 -6.50 -23.12 2.72
CA LEU A 120 -5.11 -23.58 2.83
C LEU A 120 -4.81 -24.30 4.15
N ASP A 121 -5.72 -24.29 5.11
CA ASP A 121 -5.57 -24.98 6.39
C ASP A 121 -5.51 -26.50 6.19
N TYR A 122 -5.06 -27.23 7.22
CA TYR A 122 -4.88 -28.68 7.18
C TYR A 122 -6.13 -29.43 6.74
N TYR A 123 -7.30 -29.01 7.24
CA TYR A 123 -8.59 -29.57 6.84
C TYR A 123 -9.23 -28.89 5.62
N GLY A 124 -8.54 -27.92 5.04
CA GLY A 124 -9.01 -27.18 3.88
C GLY A 124 -8.94 -28.01 2.58
N PRO A 125 -9.73 -27.61 1.57
CA PRO A 125 -9.86 -28.39 0.33
C PRO A 125 -8.53 -28.54 -0.42
N VAL A 126 -7.61 -27.60 -0.30
CA VAL A 126 -6.30 -27.66 -0.99
C VAL A 126 -5.45 -28.78 -0.41
N GLN A 127 -5.24 -28.81 0.91
CA GLN A 127 -4.43 -29.86 1.55
C GLN A 127 -5.12 -31.23 1.50
N LEU A 128 -6.45 -31.29 1.62
CA LEU A 128 -7.21 -32.53 1.41
C LEU A 128 -7.03 -33.06 0.00
N GLY A 129 -7.12 -32.19 -1.01
CA GLY A 129 -6.89 -32.58 -2.40
C GLY A 129 -5.47 -33.09 -2.65
N LEU A 130 -4.44 -32.40 -2.13
CA LEU A 130 -3.05 -32.84 -2.24
C LEU A 130 -2.84 -34.22 -1.57
N ARG A 131 -3.36 -34.40 -0.36
CA ARG A 131 -3.24 -35.69 0.33
C ARG A 131 -3.92 -36.82 -0.44
N SER A 132 -5.10 -36.58 -1.00
CA SER A 132 -5.81 -37.58 -1.81
C SER A 132 -5.06 -37.93 -3.11
N LEU A 133 -4.38 -36.95 -3.74
CA LEU A 133 -3.62 -37.16 -4.98
C LEU A 133 -2.31 -37.91 -4.76
N PHE A 134 -1.60 -37.60 -3.66
CA PHE A 134 -0.28 -38.17 -3.37
C PHE A 134 -0.31 -39.33 -2.37
N GLY A 135 -1.46 -39.68 -1.81
CA GLY A 135 -1.61 -40.76 -0.84
C GLY A 135 -0.99 -40.44 0.52
N TRP A 136 -0.91 -39.16 0.89
CA TRP A 136 -0.41 -38.73 2.20
C TRP A 136 -1.53 -38.82 3.26
N GLU A 137 -1.17 -39.37 4.43
CA GLU A 137 -2.14 -39.55 5.53
C GLU A 137 -1.95 -38.58 6.69
N SER A 138 -0.73 -38.06 6.84
CA SER A 138 -0.31 -37.28 7.99
C SER A 138 0.35 -35.96 7.59
N VAL A 139 0.37 -34.97 8.50
CA VAL A 139 1.10 -33.71 8.39
C VAL A 139 2.61 -33.92 8.21
N ASN A 140 3.13 -35.06 8.71
CA ASN A 140 4.56 -35.38 8.66
C ASN A 140 5.00 -35.92 7.29
N ASP A 141 4.07 -36.27 6.40
CA ASP A 141 4.38 -36.86 5.10
C ASP A 141 4.79 -35.82 4.06
N TYR A 142 4.51 -34.53 4.32
CA TYR A 142 4.80 -33.43 3.40
C TYR A 142 5.04 -32.12 4.16
N TRP A 143 5.78 -31.22 3.53
CA TRP A 143 5.94 -29.88 4.04
C TRP A 143 4.90 -28.93 3.43
N PHE A 144 4.18 -28.20 4.28
CA PHE A 144 3.29 -27.13 3.89
C PHE A 144 3.58 -25.90 4.74
N PRO A 145 3.64 -24.69 4.15
CA PRO A 145 3.94 -23.50 4.90
C PRO A 145 2.84 -23.21 5.95
N ASP A 146 3.26 -22.74 7.12
CA ASP A 146 2.30 -22.26 8.12
C ASP A 146 1.57 -21.03 7.61
N VAL A 147 0.27 -21.20 7.41
CA VAL A 147 -0.59 -20.14 6.87
C VAL A 147 -0.74 -19.01 7.87
N ARG A 148 -0.89 -19.34 9.17
CA ARG A 148 -1.02 -18.35 10.25
C ARG A 148 0.33 -17.85 10.73
N SER A 149 1.05 -17.18 9.85
CA SER A 149 2.39 -16.66 10.06
C SER A 149 2.53 -15.27 9.42
N ILE A 150 3.64 -14.60 9.72
CA ILE A 150 3.97 -13.34 9.05
C ILE A 150 4.12 -13.53 7.53
N GLY A 151 4.62 -14.69 7.09
CA GLY A 151 4.71 -15.05 5.68
C GLY A 151 3.34 -15.20 5.02
N GLY A 152 2.39 -15.85 5.70
CA GLY A 152 1.00 -15.94 5.27
C GLY A 152 0.32 -14.56 5.20
N ALA A 153 0.53 -13.71 6.19
CA ALA A 153 0.03 -12.33 6.18
C ALA A 153 0.59 -11.53 4.99
N ILE A 154 1.90 -11.64 4.71
CA ILE A 154 2.53 -10.99 3.55
C ILE A 154 1.90 -11.49 2.24
N ALA A 155 1.71 -12.79 2.09
CA ALA A 155 1.08 -13.37 0.90
C ALA A 155 -0.35 -12.86 0.72
N MET A 156 -1.16 -12.85 1.79
CA MET A 156 -2.55 -12.38 1.76
C MET A 156 -2.65 -10.89 1.40
N PHE A 157 -1.89 -10.04 2.07
CA PHE A 157 -1.86 -8.62 1.73
C PHE A 157 -1.39 -8.39 0.29
N SER A 158 -0.39 -9.13 -0.17
CA SER A 158 0.09 -9.01 -1.55
C SER A 158 -0.99 -9.37 -2.56
N LEU A 159 -1.74 -10.46 -2.32
CA LEU A 159 -2.84 -10.90 -3.18
C LEU A 159 -4.08 -9.99 -3.12
N THR A 160 -4.25 -9.24 -2.04
CA THR A 160 -5.40 -8.35 -1.84
C THR A 160 -5.11 -6.93 -2.31
N LEU A 161 -3.89 -6.43 -2.07
CA LEU A 161 -3.55 -5.02 -2.27
C LEU A 161 -2.77 -4.74 -3.57
N TYR A 162 -2.35 -5.78 -4.34
CA TYR A 162 -1.69 -5.54 -5.62
C TYR A 162 -2.51 -4.69 -6.61
N PRO A 163 -3.86 -4.67 -6.57
CA PRO A 163 -4.63 -3.87 -7.51
C PRO A 163 -4.39 -2.37 -7.38
N TYR A 164 -3.93 -1.85 -6.23
CA TYR A 164 -3.51 -0.45 -6.11
C TYR A 164 -2.36 -0.12 -7.07
N VAL A 165 -1.34 -0.99 -7.10
CA VAL A 165 -0.22 -0.85 -8.03
C VAL A 165 -0.64 -1.14 -9.46
N TYR A 166 -1.45 -2.19 -9.66
CA TYR A 166 -2.00 -2.59 -10.96
C TYR A 166 -2.72 -1.44 -11.66
N MET A 167 -3.68 -0.80 -10.99
CA MET A 167 -4.47 0.29 -11.58
C MET A 167 -3.60 1.45 -12.04
N LEU A 168 -2.72 1.93 -11.17
CA LEU A 168 -1.90 3.10 -11.47
C LEU A 168 -0.80 2.79 -12.49
N ALA A 169 -0.20 1.61 -12.42
CA ALA A 169 0.76 1.14 -13.44
C ALA A 169 0.08 0.96 -14.79
N ARG A 170 -1.13 0.38 -14.82
CA ARG A 170 -1.91 0.18 -16.05
C ARG A 170 -2.21 1.51 -16.74
N VAL A 171 -2.71 2.50 -16.00
CA VAL A 171 -2.98 3.84 -16.55
C VAL A 171 -1.68 4.43 -17.12
N ALA A 172 -0.58 4.38 -16.38
CA ALA A 172 0.70 4.90 -16.83
C ALA A 172 1.21 4.19 -18.09
N PHE A 173 1.01 2.87 -18.22
CA PHE A 173 1.39 2.14 -19.44
C PHE A 173 0.50 2.48 -20.64
N LEU A 174 -0.79 2.75 -20.44
CA LEU A 174 -1.71 3.17 -21.49
C LEU A 174 -1.43 4.60 -21.99
N GLU A 175 -1.01 5.49 -21.10
CA GLU A 175 -0.67 6.88 -21.43
C GLU A 175 0.67 7.03 -22.15
N GLN A 176 1.53 6.00 -22.11
CA GLN A 176 2.79 6.02 -22.85
C GLN A 176 2.52 6.02 -24.36
N SER A 177 3.11 7.00 -25.06
CA SER A 177 2.95 7.08 -26.50
C SER A 177 3.49 5.81 -27.17
N THR A 178 2.72 5.24 -28.10
CA THR A 178 3.14 4.10 -28.92
C THR A 178 4.45 4.41 -29.65
N CYS A 179 4.63 5.67 -30.06
CA CYS A 179 5.85 6.14 -30.72
C CYS A 179 7.12 5.90 -29.89
N THR A 180 7.06 6.07 -28.57
CA THR A 180 8.22 5.86 -27.67
C THR A 180 8.63 4.38 -27.62
N LEU A 181 7.66 3.48 -27.57
CA LEU A 181 7.90 2.04 -27.56
C LEU A 181 8.35 1.55 -28.93
N GLU A 182 7.76 2.06 -30.02
CA GLU A 182 8.13 1.75 -31.41
C GLU A 182 9.53 2.27 -31.73
N ALA A 183 9.88 3.49 -31.31
CA ALA A 183 11.24 4.03 -31.46
C ALA A 183 12.27 3.17 -30.73
N SER A 184 11.98 2.70 -29.53
CA SER A 184 12.88 1.80 -28.80
C SER A 184 13.10 0.47 -29.54
N ARG A 185 12.04 -0.07 -30.16
CA ARG A 185 12.12 -1.29 -30.98
C ARG A 185 12.88 -1.07 -32.30
N SER A 186 12.68 0.05 -32.97
CA SER A 186 13.41 0.43 -34.18
C SER A 186 14.90 0.60 -33.90
N LEU A 187 15.28 1.01 -32.69
CA LEU A 187 16.67 1.08 -32.21
C LEU A 187 17.22 -0.29 -31.75
N GLY A 188 16.53 -1.39 -32.03
CA GLY A 188 17.00 -2.76 -31.76
C GLY A 188 16.76 -3.23 -30.29
N CYS A 189 15.92 -2.53 -29.52
CA CYS A 189 15.57 -3.01 -28.18
C CYS A 189 14.54 -4.13 -28.27
N GLY A 190 14.89 -5.33 -27.76
CA GLY A 190 13.92 -6.42 -27.56
C GLY A 190 12.82 -6.05 -26.53
N PRO A 191 11.70 -6.81 -26.47
CA PRO A 191 10.54 -6.49 -25.63
C PRO A 191 10.88 -6.28 -24.15
N TRP A 192 11.68 -7.17 -23.56
CA TRP A 192 12.11 -7.09 -22.16
C TRP A 192 13.01 -5.88 -21.90
N ARG A 193 13.92 -5.59 -22.83
CA ARG A 193 14.81 -4.43 -22.69
C ARG A 193 14.03 -3.11 -22.81
N SER A 194 13.04 -3.04 -23.70
CA SER A 194 12.13 -1.90 -23.82
C SER A 194 11.29 -1.73 -22.53
N PHE A 195 10.79 -2.82 -21.96
CA PHE A 195 10.05 -2.77 -20.71
C PHE A 195 10.90 -2.19 -19.57
N PHE A 196 12.06 -2.80 -19.27
CA PHE A 196 12.87 -2.38 -18.12
C PHE A 196 13.57 -1.03 -18.30
N ARG A 197 13.91 -0.62 -19.53
CA ARG A 197 14.64 0.62 -19.80
C ARG A 197 13.76 1.80 -20.18
N VAL A 198 12.54 1.56 -20.66
CA VAL A 198 11.67 2.63 -21.14
C VAL A 198 10.34 2.62 -20.40
N ALA A 199 9.54 1.57 -20.50
CA ALA A 199 8.18 1.55 -19.97
C ALA A 199 8.14 1.68 -18.44
N LEU A 200 8.92 0.87 -17.74
CA LEU A 200 8.95 0.83 -16.27
C LEU A 200 9.47 2.14 -15.65
N PRO A 201 10.59 2.74 -16.11
CA PRO A 201 11.04 4.03 -15.60
C PRO A 201 10.05 5.17 -15.80
N LEU A 202 9.35 5.21 -16.94
CA LEU A 202 8.32 6.21 -17.21
C LEU A 202 7.09 6.04 -16.32
N ALA A 203 6.71 4.79 -16.01
CA ALA A 203 5.60 4.49 -15.10
C ALA A 203 5.96 4.61 -13.60
N ARG A 204 7.24 4.80 -13.25
CA ARG A 204 7.73 4.83 -11.87
C ARG A 204 6.92 5.72 -10.93
N PRO A 205 6.54 6.97 -11.28
CA PRO A 205 5.79 7.82 -10.36
C PRO A 205 4.42 7.25 -9.99
N ALA A 206 3.72 6.67 -10.97
CA ALA A 206 2.42 6.05 -10.78
C ALA A 206 2.52 4.75 -9.94
N ILE A 207 3.54 3.93 -10.22
CA ILE A 207 3.84 2.71 -9.46
C ILE A 207 4.13 3.05 -8.00
N MET A 208 4.96 4.07 -7.74
CA MET A 208 5.28 4.49 -6.37
C MET A 208 4.05 5.02 -5.62
N ALA A 209 3.13 5.68 -6.32
CA ALA A 209 1.86 6.09 -5.72
C ALA A 209 1.00 4.89 -5.32
N GLY A 210 0.87 3.89 -6.21
CA GLY A 210 0.16 2.65 -5.90
C GLY A 210 0.80 1.87 -4.75
N LEU A 211 2.13 1.78 -4.73
CA LEU A 211 2.87 1.18 -3.63
C LEU A 211 2.59 1.88 -2.30
N SER A 212 2.63 3.22 -2.28
CA SER A 212 2.36 3.98 -1.05
C SER A 212 0.96 3.74 -0.52
N LEU A 213 -0.06 3.66 -1.41
CA LEU A 213 -1.43 3.33 -1.00
C LEU A 213 -1.51 1.93 -0.39
N ALA A 214 -0.92 0.93 -1.04
CA ALA A 214 -0.91 -0.44 -0.52
C ALA A 214 -0.19 -0.55 0.83
N LEU A 215 0.93 0.15 1.01
CA LEU A 215 1.66 0.15 2.27
C LEU A 215 0.95 0.91 3.39
N MET A 216 0.24 2.01 3.08
CA MET A 216 -0.61 2.70 4.06
C MET A 216 -1.73 1.78 4.54
N GLU A 217 -2.38 1.06 3.63
CA GLU A 217 -3.42 0.09 3.97
C GLU A 217 -2.86 -1.04 4.83
N THR A 218 -1.69 -1.59 4.47
CA THR A 218 -1.00 -2.62 5.26
C THR A 218 -0.68 -2.16 6.69
N LEU A 219 -0.22 -0.91 6.86
CA LEU A 219 0.15 -0.37 8.18
C LEU A 219 -1.05 -0.04 9.04
N SER A 220 -2.20 0.28 8.45
CA SER A 220 -3.43 0.63 9.17
C SER A 220 -4.34 -0.57 9.42
N ASP A 221 -4.08 -1.72 8.78
CA ASP A 221 -4.87 -2.92 8.98
C ASP A 221 -4.70 -3.46 10.42
N PHE A 222 -5.82 -3.82 11.01
CA PHE A 222 -5.89 -4.52 12.29
C PHE A 222 -6.40 -5.95 12.10
N GLY A 223 -7.46 -6.12 11.32
CA GLY A 223 -8.20 -7.37 11.23
C GLY A 223 -7.38 -8.53 10.68
N THR A 224 -6.64 -8.30 9.61
CA THR A 224 -5.79 -9.33 8.99
C THR A 224 -4.63 -9.70 9.91
N VAL A 225 -3.88 -8.72 10.43
CA VAL A 225 -2.70 -9.01 11.28
C VAL A 225 -3.09 -9.66 12.59
N ASP A 226 -4.21 -9.29 13.20
CA ASP A 226 -4.72 -9.94 14.42
C ASP A 226 -5.15 -11.39 14.14
N TYR A 227 -5.83 -11.62 13.00
CA TYR A 227 -6.24 -12.96 12.57
C TYR A 227 -5.05 -13.91 12.34
N PHE A 228 -3.96 -13.40 11.74
CA PHE A 228 -2.71 -14.16 11.56
C PHE A 228 -1.85 -14.23 12.83
N GLY A 229 -2.25 -13.57 13.91
CA GLY A 229 -1.49 -13.54 15.16
C GLY A 229 -0.17 -12.77 15.07
N VAL A 230 -0.06 -11.83 14.13
CA VAL A 230 1.16 -11.04 13.90
C VAL A 230 1.10 -9.76 14.74
N PRO A 231 1.90 -9.63 15.80
CA PRO A 231 1.93 -8.42 16.62
C PRO A 231 2.53 -7.24 15.82
N THR A 232 1.69 -6.22 15.59
CA THR A 232 2.03 -4.98 14.90
C THR A 232 1.64 -3.77 15.75
N PHE A 233 1.90 -2.55 15.27
CA PHE A 233 1.43 -1.35 15.96
C PHE A 233 -0.09 -1.34 16.16
N THR A 234 -0.87 -1.73 15.16
CA THR A 234 -2.35 -1.73 15.24
C THR A 234 -2.87 -2.69 16.29
N THR A 235 -2.33 -3.91 16.35
CA THR A 235 -2.69 -4.88 17.40
C THR A 235 -2.21 -4.41 18.78
N GLY A 236 -1.05 -3.78 18.87
CA GLY A 236 -0.53 -3.18 20.09
C GLY A 236 -1.40 -2.04 20.60
N ILE A 237 -1.82 -1.14 19.73
CA ILE A 237 -2.74 -0.04 20.06
C ILE A 237 -4.06 -0.59 20.60
N TYR A 238 -4.65 -1.56 19.91
CA TYR A 238 -5.91 -2.18 20.31
C TYR A 238 -5.81 -2.85 21.68
N ARG A 239 -4.78 -3.68 21.90
CA ARG A 239 -4.55 -4.37 23.19
C ARG A 239 -4.28 -3.39 24.34
N THR A 240 -3.53 -2.33 24.08
CA THR A 240 -3.23 -1.31 25.09
C THR A 240 -4.47 -0.50 25.44
N TRP A 241 -5.30 -0.15 24.45
CA TRP A 241 -6.52 0.61 24.68
C TRP A 241 -7.60 -0.21 25.38
N PHE A 242 -7.97 -1.35 24.82
CA PHE A 242 -9.09 -2.16 25.31
C PHE A 242 -8.70 -3.20 26.34
N GLY A 243 -7.51 -3.79 26.24
CA GLY A 243 -7.05 -4.82 27.18
C GLY A 243 -6.46 -4.27 28.46
N MET A 244 -5.71 -3.16 28.38
CA MET A 244 -5.05 -2.55 29.54
C MET A 244 -5.78 -1.30 30.06
N GLY A 245 -6.73 -0.72 29.30
CA GLY A 245 -7.38 0.55 29.64
C GLY A 245 -6.44 1.77 29.57
N ALA A 246 -5.20 1.61 29.07
CA ALA A 246 -4.16 2.63 29.05
C ALA A 246 -4.23 3.51 27.79
N GLN A 247 -5.23 4.40 27.75
CA GLN A 247 -5.53 5.22 26.57
C GLN A 247 -4.36 6.11 26.15
N VAL A 248 -3.64 6.71 27.10
CA VAL A 248 -2.47 7.57 26.80
C VAL A 248 -1.36 6.77 26.15
N ALA A 249 -1.04 5.58 26.67
CA ALA A 249 -0.01 4.72 26.07
C ALA A 249 -0.41 4.22 24.67
N ALA A 250 -1.69 3.90 24.45
CA ALA A 250 -2.20 3.55 23.13
C ALA A 250 -2.10 4.71 22.14
N ALA A 251 -2.39 5.94 22.58
CA ALA A 251 -2.22 7.14 21.74
C ALA A 251 -0.75 7.43 21.43
N GLN A 252 0.18 7.14 22.36
CA GLN A 252 1.63 7.23 22.09
C GLN A 252 2.09 6.20 21.05
N LEU A 253 1.60 4.96 21.10
CA LEU A 253 1.83 3.96 20.05
C LEU A 253 1.25 4.40 18.70
N SER A 254 0.05 5.01 18.70
CA SER A 254 -0.58 5.56 17.50
C SER A 254 0.25 6.70 16.89
N ALA A 255 0.82 7.57 17.72
CA ALA A 255 1.71 8.63 17.26
C ALA A 255 2.97 8.06 16.59
N MET A 256 3.53 6.95 17.12
CA MET A 256 4.67 6.26 16.47
C MET A 256 4.27 5.68 15.12
N LEU A 257 3.10 5.03 15.01
CA LEU A 257 2.59 4.54 13.74
C LEU A 257 2.43 5.68 12.72
N MET A 258 1.93 6.86 13.16
CA MET A 258 1.85 8.04 12.29
C MET A 258 3.20 8.49 11.74
N VAL A 259 4.29 8.35 12.50
CA VAL A 259 5.65 8.65 12.02
C VAL A 259 6.01 7.72 10.85
N PHE A 260 5.71 6.42 10.93
CA PHE A 260 5.93 5.48 9.83
C PHE A 260 5.17 5.90 8.57
N ILE A 261 3.88 6.22 8.71
CA ILE A 261 3.04 6.68 7.59
C ILE A 261 3.58 7.99 7.02
N PHE A 262 3.99 8.93 7.87
CA PHE A 262 4.57 10.19 7.42
C PHE A 262 5.86 9.99 6.63
N ILE A 263 6.75 9.11 7.08
CA ILE A 263 7.97 8.75 6.36
C ILE A 263 7.62 8.20 4.96
N LEU A 264 6.61 7.33 4.85
CA LEU A 264 6.14 6.82 3.56
C LEU A 264 5.68 7.94 2.62
N ILE A 265 4.87 8.88 3.13
CA ILE A 265 4.38 10.03 2.34
C ILE A 265 5.55 10.89 1.85
N VAL A 266 6.54 11.12 2.70
CA VAL A 266 7.74 11.92 2.35
C VAL A 266 8.55 11.20 1.28
N LEU A 267 8.77 9.90 1.41
CA LEU A 267 9.50 9.08 0.42
C LEU A 267 8.77 9.06 -0.93
N GLU A 268 7.45 8.92 -0.90
CA GLU A 268 6.61 8.97 -2.11
C GLU A 268 6.74 10.33 -2.81
N ARG A 269 6.59 11.44 -2.07
CA ARG A 269 6.73 12.79 -2.63
C ARG A 269 8.14 13.03 -3.18
N TRP A 270 9.16 12.54 -2.52
CA TRP A 270 10.54 12.66 -2.99
C TRP A 270 10.75 11.90 -4.31
N SER A 271 10.22 10.68 -4.39
CA SER A 271 10.26 9.89 -5.62
C SER A 271 9.58 10.58 -6.81
N ARG A 272 8.46 11.29 -6.58
CA ARG A 272 7.75 12.04 -7.64
C ARG A 272 8.50 13.29 -8.10
N ARG A 273 9.24 13.97 -7.21
CA ARG A 273 10.00 15.19 -7.60
C ARG A 273 11.02 14.89 -8.69
N GLN A 274 11.68 13.77 -8.64
CA GLN A 274 12.64 13.36 -9.67
C GLN A 274 12.02 13.14 -11.05
N ALA A 275 10.74 12.77 -11.14
CA ALA A 275 10.04 12.49 -12.39
C ALA A 275 9.56 13.75 -13.13
N LYS A 276 9.31 14.85 -12.44
CA LYS A 276 8.83 16.11 -13.06
C LYS A 276 9.83 16.75 -14.00
N TYR A 277 11.13 16.47 -13.86
CA TYR A 277 12.16 16.99 -14.76
C TYR A 277 12.10 16.46 -16.20
N TYR A 278 11.43 15.31 -16.42
CA TYR A 278 11.32 14.71 -17.75
C TYR A 278 10.07 15.11 -18.54
N GLN A 279 9.05 15.67 -17.90
CA GLN A 279 7.81 16.10 -18.54
C GLN A 279 7.76 17.61 -18.89
N ALA A 280 8.70 18.40 -18.44
CA ALA A 280 8.71 19.87 -18.65
C ALA A 280 9.40 20.31 -19.95
N GLN A 281 9.71 19.40 -20.88
CA GLN A 281 10.38 19.72 -22.15
C GLN A 281 9.54 19.40 -23.40
N ASN A 282 8.21 19.35 -23.29
CA ASN A 282 7.34 19.30 -24.48
C ASN A 282 6.38 20.49 -24.48
#